data_409464029046c64ea1277c962b6cbca0
#
_entry.id   409464029046c64ea1277c962b6cbca0
#
_cell.length_a   1.000
_cell.length_b   1.000
_cell.length_c   1.000
_cell.angle_alpha   90.00
_cell.angle_beta   90.00
_cell.angle_gamma   90.00
#
_symmetry.space_group_name_H-M   'P 1'
#
loop_
_entity.id
_entity.type
_entity.pdbx_description
1 polymer ?
#
loop_
_entity_poly.entity_id
_entity_poly.type
_entity_poly.pdbx_seq_one_letter_code
_entity_poly.pdbx_strand_id
1 'polypeptide(L)'
;MYTQEAKEKAHARLRELLSLQQDMESRFGDTDYNIFVFGSYPTVRYVEGRSDLDIAIYTEDFALYKQLALYLEDYFEDKQVDLDIFYIDTSVEAPIFCAPLKSALQFTDYFPDKLREFEKRCQERLEKTKRVLCEPFIEDK
;
A
#
# COMPACT_ATOMS: atom_id res chain seq x y z
N MET A 1 -4.21 4.09 24.97
CA MET A 1 -4.58 2.68 24.80
C MET A 1 -5.86 2.57 24.00
N TYR A 2 -5.96 1.58 23.14
CA TYR A 2 -7.12 1.41 22.27
C TYR A 2 -8.19 0.54 22.92
N THR A 3 -9.45 0.88 22.68
CA THR A 3 -10.59 0.17 23.25
C THR A 3 -10.82 -1.19 22.57
N GLN A 4 -11.60 -2.04 23.19
CA GLN A 4 -12.01 -3.31 22.60
C GLN A 4 -12.82 -3.07 21.32
N GLU A 5 -13.65 -2.04 21.30
CA GLU A 5 -14.40 -1.66 20.11
C GLU A 5 -13.49 -1.30 18.94
N ALA A 6 -12.42 -0.52 19.19
CA ALA A 6 -11.46 -0.16 18.15
C ALA A 6 -10.77 -1.39 17.57
N LYS A 7 -10.41 -2.36 18.43
CA LYS A 7 -9.79 -3.61 18.01
C LYS A 7 -10.74 -4.46 17.17
N GLU A 8 -11.99 -4.54 17.56
CA GLU A 8 -13.00 -5.29 16.82
C GLU A 8 -13.25 -4.69 15.45
N LYS A 9 -13.27 -3.36 15.34
CA LYS A 9 -13.42 -2.68 14.05
C LYS A 9 -12.21 -2.92 13.15
N ALA A 10 -11.00 -2.92 13.71
CA ALA A 10 -9.79 -3.23 12.94
C ALA A 10 -9.85 -4.67 12.40
N HIS A 11 -10.27 -5.62 13.22
CA HIS A 11 -10.44 -7.00 12.79
C HIS A 11 -11.48 -7.13 11.69
N ALA A 12 -12.57 -6.37 11.79
CA ALA A 12 -13.62 -6.39 10.75
C ALA A 12 -13.08 -5.87 9.43
N ARG A 13 -12.26 -4.82 9.46
CA ARG A 13 -11.63 -4.28 8.24
C ARG A 13 -10.66 -5.29 7.62
N LEU A 14 -9.90 -6.00 8.45
CA LEU A 14 -9.01 -7.06 7.95
C LEU A 14 -9.79 -8.19 7.27
N ARG A 15 -10.90 -8.62 7.88
CA ARG A 15 -11.75 -9.65 7.28
C ARG A 15 -12.31 -9.19 5.93
N GLU A 16 -12.71 -7.93 5.83
CA GLU A 16 -13.18 -7.37 4.58
C GLU A 16 -12.09 -7.38 3.51
N LEU A 17 -10.86 -7.01 3.88
CA LEU A 17 -9.73 -7.03 2.95
C LEU A 17 -9.41 -8.46 2.49
N LEU A 18 -9.52 -9.45 3.38
CA LEU A 18 -9.31 -10.85 3.00
C LEU A 18 -10.38 -11.32 2.02
N SER A 19 -11.63 -10.91 2.24
CA SER A 19 -12.73 -11.22 1.33
C SER A 19 -12.50 -10.57 -0.05
N LEU A 20 -12.06 -9.32 -0.05
CA LEU A 20 -11.70 -8.61 -1.28
C LEU A 20 -10.56 -9.31 -2.02
N GLN A 21 -9.55 -9.76 -1.29
CA GLN A 21 -8.44 -10.51 -1.87
C GLN A 21 -8.94 -11.75 -2.61
N GLN A 22 -9.84 -12.51 -2.00
CA GLN A 22 -10.42 -13.70 -2.60
C GLN A 22 -11.22 -13.38 -3.86
N ASP A 23 -12.01 -12.31 -3.82
CA ASP A 23 -12.78 -11.86 -4.97
C ASP A 23 -11.87 -11.46 -6.13
N MET A 24 -10.79 -10.77 -5.83
CA MET A 24 -9.84 -10.35 -6.84
C MET A 24 -9.06 -11.54 -7.42
N GLU A 25 -8.71 -12.52 -6.60
CA GLU A 25 -8.09 -13.76 -7.09
C GLU A 25 -9.00 -14.48 -8.08
N SER A 26 -10.31 -14.54 -7.80
CA SER A 26 -11.25 -15.15 -8.72
C SER A 26 -11.33 -14.42 -10.05
N ARG A 27 -11.26 -13.08 -10.00
CA ARG A 27 -11.46 -12.26 -11.19
C ARG A 27 -10.17 -12.03 -11.99
N PHE A 28 -9.04 -11.87 -11.29
CA PHE A 28 -7.77 -11.50 -11.91
C PHE A 28 -6.68 -12.56 -11.72
N GLY A 29 -7.06 -13.78 -11.31
CA GLY A 29 -6.10 -14.83 -10.99
C GLY A 29 -5.21 -15.29 -12.14
N ASP A 30 -5.61 -14.99 -13.38
CA ASP A 30 -4.82 -15.31 -14.58
C ASP A 30 -3.74 -14.28 -14.87
N THR A 31 -3.66 -13.22 -14.07
CA THR A 31 -2.76 -12.10 -14.33
C THR A 31 -1.76 -11.95 -13.20
N ASP A 32 -0.62 -11.30 -13.51
CA ASP A 32 0.46 -11.10 -12.55
C ASP A 32 0.40 -9.67 -12.00
N TYR A 33 0.04 -9.57 -10.73
CA TYR A 33 -0.02 -8.28 -10.04
C TYR A 33 0.28 -8.47 -8.56
N ASN A 34 0.60 -7.38 -7.89
CA ASN A 34 0.67 -7.38 -6.44
C ASN A 34 0.00 -6.12 -5.92
N ILE A 35 -0.74 -6.26 -4.84
CA ILE A 35 -1.44 -5.15 -4.19
C ILE A 35 -1.00 -5.10 -2.73
N PHE A 36 -0.55 -3.93 -2.30
CA PHE A 36 -0.11 -3.69 -0.94
C PHE A 36 -1.10 -2.75 -0.25
N VAL A 37 -1.60 -3.17 0.90
CA VAL A 37 -2.42 -2.31 1.75
C VAL A 37 -1.54 -1.83 2.89
N PHE A 38 -1.41 -0.53 3.05
CA PHE A 38 -0.54 0.05 4.06
C PHE A 38 -1.26 1.21 4.75
N GLY A 39 -0.55 1.89 5.65
CA GLY A 39 -1.16 2.99 6.40
C GLY A 39 -2.06 2.49 7.52
N SER A 40 -3.03 3.29 7.92
CA SER A 40 -3.79 3.05 9.13
C SER A 40 -5.00 2.12 9.00
N TYR A 41 -5.52 1.91 7.78
CA TYR A 41 -6.80 1.21 7.60
C TYR A 41 -6.86 -0.16 8.28
N PRO A 42 -5.83 -1.03 8.16
CA PRO A 42 -5.90 -2.35 8.82
C PRO A 42 -5.53 -2.31 10.29
N THR A 43 -5.36 -1.14 10.87
CA THR A 43 -4.89 -0.98 12.25
C THR A 43 -5.94 -0.28 13.11
N VAL A 44 -5.71 -0.31 14.43
CA VAL A 44 -6.58 0.37 15.39
C VAL A 44 -6.50 1.90 15.28
N ARG A 45 -5.51 2.43 14.55
CA ARG A 45 -5.32 3.89 14.41
C ARG A 45 -6.22 4.51 13.33
N TYR A 46 -6.91 3.70 12.56
CA TYR A 46 -7.80 4.22 11.52
C TYR A 46 -8.94 5.03 12.13
N VAL A 47 -9.18 6.21 11.59
CA VAL A 47 -10.26 7.11 12.02
C VAL A 47 -11.25 7.28 10.87
N GLU A 48 -12.45 6.77 11.05
CA GLU A 48 -13.52 6.88 10.04
C GLU A 48 -13.78 8.35 9.70
N GLY A 49 -13.89 8.63 8.41
CA GLY A 49 -14.14 9.97 7.90
C GLY A 49 -12.93 10.88 7.86
N ARG A 50 -11.76 10.44 8.36
CA ARG A 50 -10.52 11.23 8.33
C ARG A 50 -9.36 10.50 7.70
N SER A 51 -9.24 9.20 7.96
CA SER A 51 -8.14 8.40 7.44
C SER A 51 -8.52 7.82 6.08
N ASP A 52 -7.52 7.64 5.22
CA ASP A 52 -7.70 7.02 3.91
C ASP A 52 -7.34 5.54 3.96
N LEU A 53 -7.83 4.79 3.00
CA LEU A 53 -7.34 3.45 2.73
C LEU A 53 -6.24 3.57 1.69
N ASP A 54 -5.01 3.30 2.09
CA ASP A 54 -3.82 3.45 1.25
C ASP A 54 -3.49 2.13 0.55
N ILE A 55 -3.50 2.15 -0.78
CA ILE A 55 -3.25 0.97 -1.60
C ILE A 55 -2.21 1.31 -2.67
N ALA A 56 -1.22 0.44 -2.80
CA ALA A 56 -0.24 0.51 -3.88
C ALA A 56 -0.37 -0.74 -4.74
N ILE A 57 -0.33 -0.57 -6.06
CA ILE A 57 -0.48 -1.65 -7.01
C ILE A 57 0.79 -1.76 -7.85
N TYR A 58 1.33 -2.96 -7.98
CA TYR A 58 2.39 -3.25 -8.93
C TYR A 58 1.95 -4.28 -9.93
N THR A 59 2.17 -3.99 -11.19
CA THR A 59 2.08 -4.93 -12.30
C THR A 59 2.96 -4.40 -13.43
N GLU A 60 3.42 -5.27 -14.30
CA GLU A 60 4.22 -4.87 -15.47
C GLU A 60 3.34 -4.47 -16.65
N ASP A 61 2.01 -4.60 -16.50
CA ASP A 61 1.03 -4.23 -17.51
C ASP A 61 0.19 -3.05 -16.99
N PHE A 62 0.43 -1.86 -17.52
CA PHE A 62 -0.27 -0.67 -17.07
C PHE A 62 -1.77 -0.71 -17.35
N ALA A 63 -2.19 -1.40 -18.40
CA ALA A 63 -3.63 -1.59 -18.68
C ALA A 63 -4.28 -2.41 -17.55
N LEU A 64 -3.58 -3.41 -17.06
CA LEU A 64 -4.04 -4.19 -15.91
C LEU A 64 -4.13 -3.33 -14.65
N TYR A 65 -3.14 -2.45 -14.44
CA TYR A 65 -3.19 -1.52 -13.31
C TYR A 65 -4.50 -0.72 -13.32
N LYS A 66 -4.89 -0.18 -14.46
CA LYS A 66 -6.13 0.59 -14.58
C LYS A 66 -7.35 -0.23 -14.23
N GLN A 67 -7.39 -1.50 -14.68
CA GLN A 67 -8.50 -2.40 -14.38
C GLN A 67 -8.58 -2.71 -12.88
N LEU A 68 -7.44 -2.96 -12.26
CA LEU A 68 -7.37 -3.23 -10.82
C LEU A 68 -7.80 -2.02 -10.00
N ALA A 69 -7.32 -0.84 -10.37
CA ALA A 69 -7.67 0.39 -9.67
C ALA A 69 -9.17 0.68 -9.79
N LEU A 70 -9.72 0.51 -10.98
CA LEU A 70 -11.16 0.73 -11.20
C LEU A 70 -12.00 -0.26 -10.38
N TYR A 71 -11.58 -1.53 -10.34
CA TYR A 71 -12.27 -2.53 -9.54
C TYR A 71 -12.30 -2.14 -8.06
N LEU A 72 -11.16 -1.66 -7.55
CA LEU A 72 -11.08 -1.24 -6.15
C LEU A 72 -11.94 0.00 -5.87
N GLU A 73 -11.94 0.97 -6.77
CA GLU A 73 -12.78 2.16 -6.63
C GLU A 73 -14.26 1.78 -6.61
N ASP A 74 -14.68 0.91 -7.51
CA ASP A 74 -16.06 0.44 -7.55
C ASP A 74 -16.44 -0.34 -6.30
N TYR A 75 -15.54 -1.17 -5.81
CA TYR A 75 -15.79 -1.97 -4.62
C TYR A 75 -16.05 -1.10 -3.38
N PHE A 76 -15.31 -0.01 -3.22
CA PHE A 76 -15.41 0.85 -2.05
C PHE A 76 -16.33 2.04 -2.23
N GLU A 77 -16.93 2.22 -3.41
CA GLU A 77 -17.77 3.38 -3.71
C GLU A 77 -18.90 3.58 -2.69
N ASP A 78 -19.60 2.50 -2.34
CA ASP A 78 -20.76 2.56 -1.42
C ASP A 78 -20.36 2.41 0.05
N LYS A 79 -19.08 2.28 0.35
CA LYS A 79 -18.64 1.95 1.71
C LYS A 79 -18.14 3.16 2.48
N GLN A 80 -18.19 4.35 1.88
CA GLN A 80 -17.76 5.61 2.49
C GLN A 80 -16.30 5.56 2.97
N VAL A 81 -15.46 4.90 2.19
CA VAL A 81 -14.03 4.81 2.44
C VAL A 81 -13.31 5.62 1.37
N ASP A 82 -12.49 6.55 1.79
CA ASP A 82 -11.65 7.31 0.86
C ASP A 82 -10.44 6.48 0.48
N LEU A 83 -10.26 6.26 -0.81
CA LEU A 83 -9.14 5.49 -1.34
C LEU A 83 -8.01 6.40 -1.78
N ASP A 84 -6.79 5.98 -1.47
CA ASP A 84 -5.58 6.56 -2.03
C ASP A 84 -4.84 5.42 -2.74
N ILE A 85 -4.97 5.37 -4.06
CA ILE A 85 -4.40 4.31 -4.89
C ILE A 85 -3.29 4.89 -5.75
N PHE A 86 -2.12 4.24 -5.76
CA PHE A 86 -1.08 4.63 -6.68
C PHE A 86 -0.34 3.43 -7.26
N TYR A 87 0.31 3.68 -8.39
CA TYR A 87 1.06 2.68 -9.12
C TYR A 87 2.52 2.67 -8.65
N ILE A 88 3.06 1.49 -8.38
CA ILE A 88 4.48 1.34 -8.08
C ILE A 88 5.23 1.26 -9.39
N ASP A 89 5.95 2.32 -9.71
CA ASP A 89 6.75 2.41 -10.93
C ASP A 89 8.21 2.07 -10.58
N THR A 90 8.66 0.88 -10.98
CA THR A 90 10.01 0.42 -10.65
C THR A 90 11.12 1.12 -11.44
N SER A 91 10.77 2.00 -12.36
CA SER A 91 11.77 2.86 -13.03
C SER A 91 12.12 4.10 -12.20
N VAL A 92 11.39 4.36 -11.10
CA VAL A 92 11.59 5.53 -10.24
C VAL A 92 11.89 5.07 -8.81
N GLU A 93 13.13 5.28 -8.36
CA GLU A 93 13.52 4.93 -7.00
C GLU A 93 13.10 6.03 -6.03
N ALA A 94 11.83 6.01 -5.62
CA ALA A 94 11.26 7.08 -4.80
C ALA A 94 11.03 6.61 -3.35
N PRO A 95 11.33 7.46 -2.35
CA PRO A 95 11.08 7.12 -0.94
C PRO A 95 9.63 6.79 -0.63
N ILE A 96 8.69 7.32 -1.39
CA ILE A 96 7.26 7.06 -1.18
C ILE A 96 6.90 5.58 -1.31
N PHE A 97 7.70 4.79 -2.04
CA PHE A 97 7.45 3.37 -2.22
C PHE A 97 7.91 2.51 -1.04
N CYS A 98 8.66 3.08 -0.09
CA CYS A 98 9.16 2.30 1.04
C CYS A 98 8.04 1.75 1.92
N ALA A 99 7.05 2.58 2.26
CA ALA A 99 5.97 2.18 3.15
C ALA A 99 5.14 1.01 2.58
N PRO A 100 4.61 1.09 1.34
CA PRO A 100 3.85 -0.03 0.80
C PRO A 100 4.68 -1.30 0.63
N LEU A 101 5.92 -1.19 0.18
CA LEU A 101 6.76 -2.37 -0.06
C LEU A 101 7.17 -3.09 1.22
N LYS A 102 7.12 -2.41 2.36
CA LYS A 102 7.37 -3.02 3.67
C LYS A 102 6.11 -3.59 4.31
N SER A 103 4.96 -3.36 3.71
CA SER A 103 3.70 -3.84 4.29
C SER A 103 3.65 -5.36 4.32
N ALA A 104 3.22 -5.91 5.44
CA ALA A 104 2.96 -7.33 5.56
C ALA A 104 1.64 -7.75 4.90
N LEU A 105 0.79 -6.79 4.57
CA LEU A 105 -0.51 -7.07 3.97
C LEU A 105 -0.45 -6.84 2.47
N GLN A 106 -0.23 -7.92 1.75
CA GLN A 106 -0.23 -7.92 0.30
C GLN A 106 -1.15 -9.02 -0.22
N PHE A 107 -1.76 -8.79 -1.37
CA PHE A 107 -2.77 -9.70 -1.89
C PHE A 107 -2.19 -10.90 -2.63
N THR A 108 -1.03 -10.74 -3.24
CA THR A 108 -0.34 -11.82 -3.93
C THR A 108 1.13 -11.76 -3.57
N ASP A 109 1.89 -12.76 -4.04
CA ASP A 109 3.34 -12.77 -3.86
C ASP A 109 4.09 -12.75 -5.20
N TYR A 110 3.46 -12.23 -6.25
CA TYR A 110 4.11 -12.09 -7.53
C TYR A 110 5.28 -11.11 -7.45
N PHE A 111 6.33 -11.39 -8.20
CA PHE A 111 7.52 -10.55 -8.31
C PHE A 111 8.29 -10.35 -6.98
N PRO A 112 8.39 -11.38 -6.11
CA PRO A 112 8.97 -11.14 -4.77
C PRO A 112 10.43 -10.66 -4.82
N ASP A 113 11.26 -11.24 -5.67
CA ASP A 113 12.68 -10.87 -5.75
C ASP A 113 12.87 -9.49 -6.35
N LYS A 114 12.12 -9.19 -7.42
CA LYS A 114 12.18 -7.89 -8.08
C LYS A 114 11.75 -6.76 -7.14
N LEU A 115 10.66 -6.97 -6.41
CA LEU A 115 10.14 -5.95 -5.50
C LEU A 115 11.02 -5.81 -4.27
N ARG A 116 11.61 -6.88 -3.78
CA ARG A 116 12.56 -6.80 -2.67
C ARG A 116 13.80 -6.01 -3.06
N GLU A 117 14.34 -6.24 -4.24
CA GLU A 117 15.49 -5.50 -4.75
C GLU A 117 15.14 -4.03 -4.96
N PHE A 118 13.97 -3.76 -5.51
CA PHE A 118 13.50 -2.39 -5.69
C PHE A 118 13.30 -1.67 -4.36
N GLU A 119 12.74 -2.35 -3.36
CA GLU A 119 12.58 -1.80 -2.01
C GLU A 119 13.92 -1.35 -1.43
N LYS A 120 14.95 -2.18 -1.59
CA LYS A 120 16.30 -1.83 -1.12
C LYS A 120 16.79 -0.52 -1.75
N ARG A 121 16.61 -0.36 -3.05
CA ARG A 121 17.02 0.86 -3.75
C ARG A 121 16.23 2.08 -3.27
N CYS A 122 14.94 1.91 -3.04
CA CYS A 122 14.10 2.99 -2.50
C CYS A 122 14.53 3.37 -1.09
N GLN A 123 14.87 2.39 -0.26
CA GLN A 123 15.34 2.63 1.10
C GLN A 123 16.68 3.38 1.11
N GLU A 124 17.58 3.00 0.23
CA GLU A 124 18.87 3.72 0.07
C GLU A 124 18.65 5.16 -0.35
N ARG A 125 17.68 5.39 -1.25
CA ARG A 125 17.34 6.75 -1.68
C ARG A 125 16.74 7.56 -0.52
N LEU A 126 15.90 6.95 0.29
CA LEU A 126 15.31 7.60 1.45
C LEU A 126 16.40 8.04 2.44
N GLU A 127 17.36 7.18 2.72
CA GLU A 127 18.45 7.49 3.64
C GLU A 127 19.35 8.58 3.13
N LYS A 128 19.63 8.56 1.82
CA LYS A 128 20.37 9.63 1.17
C LYS A 128 19.65 10.98 1.29
N THR A 129 18.35 10.97 1.08
CA THR A 129 17.52 12.17 1.18
C THR A 129 17.53 12.72 2.59
N LYS A 130 17.42 11.85 3.59
CA LYS A 130 17.49 12.26 4.99
C LYS A 130 18.81 12.92 5.32
N ARG A 131 19.94 12.37 4.83
CA ARG A 131 21.25 12.96 5.06
C ARG A 131 21.36 14.34 4.45
N VAL A 132 20.93 14.47 3.19
CA VAL A 132 20.99 15.76 2.49
C VAL A 132 20.16 16.83 3.21
N LEU A 133 19.00 16.44 3.76
CA LEU A 133 18.15 17.40 4.46
C LEU A 133 18.64 17.75 5.85
N CYS A 134 19.37 16.85 6.52
CA CYS A 134 19.79 17.06 7.90
C CYS A 134 21.20 17.65 8.04
N GLU A 135 22.14 17.28 7.17
CA GLU A 135 23.53 17.73 7.26
C GLU A 135 23.70 19.27 7.30
N PRO A 136 23.00 20.06 6.46
CA PRO A 136 23.14 21.51 6.53
C PRO A 136 22.77 22.09 7.89
N PHE A 137 21.80 21.52 8.57
CA PHE A 137 21.40 22.00 9.90
C PHE A 137 22.41 21.63 10.97
N ILE A 138 23.11 20.53 10.80
CA ILE A 138 24.14 20.09 11.73
C ILE A 138 25.40 20.93 11.57
N GLU A 139 25.78 21.24 10.34
CA GLU A 139 26.99 22.02 10.02
C GLU A 139 26.90 23.47 10.47
N ASP A 140 25.71 24.03 10.51
CA ASP A 140 25.48 25.42 10.91
C ASP A 140 25.65 25.66 12.42
N LYS A 141 25.97 24.63 13.15
CA LYS A 141 26.26 24.74 14.56
C LYS A 141 27.74 24.89 14.82
#